data_37736d2c194dce3c59552c1ed850d45a
#
_entry.id   37736d2c194dce3c59552c1ed850d45a
#
_cell.length_a   1.000
_cell.length_b   1.000
_cell.length_c   1.000
_cell.angle_alpha   90.00
_cell.angle_beta   90.00
_cell.angle_gamma   90.00
#
_symmetry.space_group_name_H-M   'P 1'
#
loop_
_entity.id
_entity.type
_entity.pdbx_description
1 polymer ?
#
loop_
_entity_poly.entity_id
_entity_poly.type
_entity_poly.pdbx_seq_one_letter_code
_entity_poly.pdbx_strand_id
1 'polypeptide(L)'
;KKAFYISSIENINGDYFEFGVFTGSSFCHAIRCAKALEKFDEQLKMIHFFGYDSFEGFGNISEIDKHKFYTDINFETSYKKTKQRILKLVDESKFTLVKGFFEDSLSSMCTNKARIVFIDSDTYNSAKAALNFLKQAIQEGTIIILDDFFSYRGSLTKGVAGATYEFMKKTNIQFRELASYGMGGKVVIVSKIG
;
A
#
# COMPACT_ATOMS: atom_id res chain seq x y z
N LYS A 1 8.60 -5.72 -8.72
CA LYS A 1 9.55 -5.31 -9.78
C LYS A 1 8.84 -4.80 -11.02
N LYS A 2 7.80 -5.50 -11.56
CA LYS A 2 7.05 -5.03 -12.74
C LYS A 2 6.47 -3.63 -12.55
N ALA A 3 5.88 -3.31 -11.39
CA ALA A 3 5.34 -1.98 -11.10
C ALA A 3 6.42 -0.88 -11.21
N PHE A 4 7.59 -1.07 -10.62
CA PHE A 4 8.71 -0.13 -10.76
C PHE A 4 9.14 0.02 -12.22
N TYR A 5 9.26 -1.09 -12.96
CA TYR A 5 9.65 -1.04 -14.36
C TYR A 5 8.64 -0.27 -15.21
N ILE A 6 7.34 -0.55 -15.05
CA ILE A 6 6.27 0.16 -15.79
C ILE A 6 6.27 1.64 -15.43
N SER A 7 6.32 1.99 -14.13
CA SER A 7 6.33 3.39 -13.71
C SER A 7 7.60 4.15 -14.19
N SER A 8 8.71 3.46 -14.39
CA SER A 8 9.93 4.04 -14.97
C SER A 8 9.75 4.33 -16.47
N ILE A 9 9.18 3.38 -17.24
CA ILE A 9 8.90 3.58 -18.68
C ILE A 9 7.93 4.74 -18.89
N GLU A 10 6.90 4.85 -18.05
CA GLU A 10 5.88 5.89 -18.10
C GLU A 10 6.35 7.21 -17.44
N ASN A 11 7.59 7.28 -16.98
CA ASN A 11 8.20 8.45 -16.33
C ASN A 11 7.37 8.98 -15.14
N ILE A 12 6.81 8.08 -14.34
CA ILE A 12 6.03 8.42 -13.16
C ILE A 12 6.96 8.62 -11.98
N ASN A 13 7.02 9.85 -11.48
CA ASN A 13 7.81 10.23 -10.30
C ASN A 13 6.99 10.09 -9.02
N GLY A 14 7.68 10.02 -7.89
CA GLY A 14 7.07 9.96 -6.58
C GLY A 14 7.62 8.83 -5.73
N ASP A 15 6.98 8.62 -4.59
CA ASP A 15 7.44 7.75 -3.53
C ASP A 15 6.68 6.41 -3.50
N TYR A 16 7.21 5.48 -2.71
CA TYR A 16 6.58 4.19 -2.42
C TYR A 16 5.83 4.26 -1.09
N PHE A 17 4.60 3.76 -1.08
CA PHE A 17 3.75 3.69 0.12
C PHE A 17 3.28 2.26 0.35
N GLU A 18 3.39 1.77 1.60
CA GLU A 18 2.89 0.45 2.01
C GLU A 18 2.05 0.57 3.28
N PHE A 19 0.85 0.04 3.23
CA PHE A 19 -0.09 -0.03 4.33
C PHE A 19 -0.30 -1.50 4.71
N GLY A 20 0.19 -1.88 5.90
CA GLY A 20 0.35 -3.26 6.32
C GLY A 20 1.76 -3.76 6.05
N VAL A 21 2.73 -3.28 6.82
CA VAL A 21 4.16 -3.65 6.66
C VAL A 21 4.49 -4.98 7.34
N PHE A 22 3.82 -5.30 8.44
CA PHE A 22 4.00 -6.51 9.24
C PHE A 22 5.48 -6.77 9.57
N THR A 23 6.04 -7.88 9.07
CA THR A 23 7.47 -8.21 9.29
C THR A 23 8.43 -7.45 8.35
N GLY A 24 7.91 -6.64 7.42
CA GLY A 24 8.68 -5.89 6.43
C GLY A 24 9.16 -6.70 5.24
N SER A 25 8.57 -7.87 4.96
CA SER A 25 9.01 -8.72 3.86
C SER A 25 8.75 -8.09 2.49
N SER A 26 7.53 -7.61 2.24
CA SER A 26 7.10 -6.87 1.05
C SER A 26 7.84 -5.55 0.91
N PHE A 27 7.95 -4.79 1.99
CA PHE A 27 8.67 -3.52 2.06
C PHE A 27 10.15 -3.67 1.66
N CYS A 28 10.84 -4.65 2.24
CA CYS A 28 12.22 -4.98 1.88
C CYS A 28 12.34 -5.46 0.42
N HIS A 29 11.33 -6.19 -0.07
CA HIS A 29 11.30 -6.60 -1.48
C HIS A 29 11.13 -5.41 -2.42
N ALA A 30 10.27 -4.44 -2.09
CA ALA A 30 10.10 -3.20 -2.84
C ALA A 30 11.43 -2.43 -2.95
N ILE A 31 12.14 -2.23 -1.83
CA ILE A 31 13.47 -1.60 -1.80
C ILE A 31 14.45 -2.32 -2.74
N ARG A 32 14.53 -3.65 -2.68
CA ARG A 32 15.42 -4.42 -3.57
C ARG A 32 15.03 -4.27 -5.04
N CYS A 33 13.74 -4.21 -5.34
CA CYS A 33 13.24 -4.01 -6.69
C CYS A 33 13.61 -2.64 -7.25
N ALA A 34 13.49 -1.58 -6.45
CA ALA A 34 13.90 -0.22 -6.83
C ALA A 34 15.40 -0.18 -7.09
N LYS A 35 16.22 -0.65 -6.15
CA LYS A 35 17.69 -0.71 -6.31
C LYS A 35 18.13 -1.47 -7.56
N ALA A 36 17.47 -2.57 -7.88
CA ALA A 36 17.79 -3.37 -9.06
C ALA A 36 17.50 -2.66 -10.40
N LEU A 37 16.73 -1.57 -10.36
CA LEU A 37 16.36 -0.77 -11.52
C LEU A 37 17.01 0.63 -11.54
N GLU A 38 17.81 1.00 -10.55
CA GLU A 38 18.46 2.33 -10.46
C GLU A 38 19.35 2.65 -11.67
N LYS A 39 19.94 1.63 -12.32
CA LYS A 39 20.72 1.83 -13.56
C LYS A 39 19.82 2.11 -14.77
N PHE A 40 18.58 1.66 -14.73
CA PHE A 40 17.60 1.88 -15.77
C PHE A 40 16.86 3.22 -15.57
N ASP A 41 16.58 3.58 -14.32
CA ASP A 41 15.89 4.80 -13.93
C ASP A 41 16.57 5.42 -12.70
N GLU A 42 17.36 6.47 -12.93
CA GLU A 42 18.11 7.15 -11.86
C GLU A 42 17.21 7.81 -10.80
N GLN A 43 15.96 8.14 -11.15
CA GLN A 43 15.01 8.74 -10.21
C GLN A 43 14.70 7.77 -9.04
N LEU A 44 14.85 6.45 -9.24
CA LEU A 44 14.71 5.47 -8.18
C LEU A 44 15.74 5.61 -7.05
N LYS A 45 16.87 6.27 -7.29
CA LYS A 45 17.84 6.61 -6.23
C LYS A 45 17.28 7.64 -5.25
N MET A 46 16.29 8.44 -5.68
CA MET A 46 15.69 9.51 -4.87
C MET A 46 14.40 9.09 -4.17
N ILE A 47 13.84 7.92 -4.51
CA ILE A 47 12.58 7.43 -3.95
C ILE A 47 12.67 7.31 -2.43
N HIS A 48 11.63 7.77 -1.75
CA HIS A 48 11.43 7.54 -0.32
C HIS A 48 10.40 6.42 -0.12
N PHE A 49 10.58 5.63 0.93
CA PHE A 49 9.71 4.50 1.24
C PHE A 49 8.92 4.79 2.51
N PHE A 50 7.60 4.92 2.40
CA PHE A 50 6.70 5.13 3.53
C PHE A 50 6.01 3.81 3.89
N GLY A 51 6.12 3.38 5.14
CA GLY A 51 5.46 2.18 5.65
C GLY A 51 4.60 2.50 6.86
N TYR A 52 3.38 2.01 6.88
CA TYR A 52 2.38 2.22 7.93
C TYR A 52 1.89 0.87 8.45
N ASP A 53 1.90 0.69 9.76
CA ASP A 53 1.42 -0.54 10.41
C ASP A 53 1.18 -0.29 11.90
N SER A 54 0.21 -0.96 12.49
CA SER A 54 0.01 -0.95 13.93
C SER A 54 1.14 -1.69 14.66
N PHE A 55 1.67 -2.76 14.05
CA PHE A 55 2.54 -3.76 14.67
C PHE A 55 1.88 -4.49 15.85
N GLU A 56 0.57 -4.27 16.04
CA GLU A 56 -0.26 -4.79 17.13
C GLU A 56 -1.48 -5.59 16.60
N GLY A 57 -1.42 -6.00 15.30
CA GLY A 57 -2.52 -6.70 14.64
C GLY A 57 -3.66 -5.77 14.25
N PHE A 58 -4.88 -6.31 14.11
CA PHE A 58 -6.05 -5.59 13.58
C PHE A 58 -6.77 -4.70 14.60
N GLY A 59 -6.49 -4.84 15.90
CA GLY A 59 -7.26 -4.16 16.95
C GLY A 59 -8.74 -4.58 16.95
N ASN A 60 -9.64 -3.61 17.06
CA ASN A 60 -11.08 -3.86 17.05
C ASN A 60 -11.61 -4.04 15.62
N ILE A 61 -11.98 -5.28 15.26
CA ILE A 61 -12.55 -5.59 13.94
C ILE A 61 -14.05 -5.23 13.95
N SER A 62 -14.46 -4.35 13.07
CA SER A 62 -15.86 -3.94 12.90
C SER A 62 -16.71 -5.04 12.25
N GLU A 63 -18.05 -4.95 12.35
CA GLU A 63 -18.97 -5.93 11.76
C GLU A 63 -18.80 -6.12 10.24
N ILE A 64 -18.49 -5.03 9.51
CA ILE A 64 -18.26 -5.08 8.06
C ILE A 64 -16.98 -5.85 7.72
N ASP A 65 -16.01 -5.86 8.63
CA ASP A 65 -14.68 -6.43 8.48
C ASP A 65 -14.57 -7.84 9.06
N LYS A 66 -15.63 -8.34 9.72
CA LYS A 66 -15.62 -9.71 10.27
C LYS A 66 -15.36 -10.74 9.17
N HIS A 67 -14.27 -11.47 9.34
CA HIS A 67 -13.87 -12.57 8.47
C HIS A 67 -13.19 -13.65 9.32
N LYS A 68 -13.52 -14.93 9.11
CA LYS A 68 -13.01 -16.03 9.93
C LYS A 68 -11.48 -16.04 10.00
N PHE A 69 -10.81 -15.82 8.88
CA PHE A 69 -9.37 -15.82 8.79
C PHE A 69 -8.72 -14.70 9.65
N TYR A 70 -9.30 -13.49 9.64
CA TYR A 70 -8.70 -12.34 10.36
C TYR A 70 -9.01 -12.31 11.86
N THR A 71 -10.02 -13.05 12.33
CA THR A 71 -10.35 -13.15 13.76
C THR A 71 -9.51 -14.18 14.49
N ASP A 72 -9.01 -15.19 13.79
CA ASP A 72 -8.33 -16.35 14.38
C ASP A 72 -6.80 -16.23 14.35
N ILE A 73 -6.25 -15.26 13.60
CA ILE A 73 -4.80 -15.08 13.43
C ILE A 73 -4.33 -13.81 14.09
N ASN A 74 -3.28 -13.94 14.90
CA ASN A 74 -2.58 -12.80 15.49
C ASN A 74 -1.48 -12.30 14.52
N PHE A 75 -1.68 -11.10 13.96
CA PHE A 75 -0.71 -10.43 13.08
C PHE A 75 0.20 -9.46 13.84
N GLU A 76 0.44 -9.69 15.13
CA GLU A 76 1.39 -8.88 15.90
C GLU A 76 2.83 -9.14 15.46
N THR A 77 3.62 -8.08 15.44
CA THR A 77 5.04 -8.16 15.12
C THR A 77 5.84 -7.05 15.78
N SER A 78 7.16 -7.13 15.73
CA SER A 78 8.02 -6.17 16.39
C SER A 78 8.44 -5.05 15.46
N TYR A 79 7.95 -3.83 15.70
CA TYR A 79 8.43 -2.60 15.04
C TYR A 79 9.95 -2.51 15.00
N LYS A 80 10.63 -2.76 16.16
CA LYS A 80 12.09 -2.69 16.24
C LYS A 80 12.79 -3.69 15.33
N LYS A 81 12.31 -4.94 15.28
CA LYS A 81 12.89 -5.98 14.41
C LYS A 81 12.63 -5.65 12.93
N THR A 82 11.43 -5.16 12.59
CA THR A 82 11.10 -4.73 11.22
C THR A 82 11.99 -3.56 10.80
N LYS A 83 12.13 -2.52 11.62
CA LYS A 83 13.03 -1.39 11.34
C LYS A 83 14.47 -1.84 11.15
N GLN A 84 15.00 -2.72 12.00
CA GLN A 84 16.34 -3.28 11.85
C GLN A 84 16.52 -4.08 10.55
N ARG A 85 15.47 -4.78 10.08
CA ARG A 85 15.51 -5.49 8.82
C ARG A 85 15.62 -4.53 7.62
N ILE A 86 14.90 -3.42 7.65
CA ILE A 86 14.93 -2.38 6.61
C ILE A 86 16.30 -1.68 6.58
N LEU A 87 16.86 -1.34 7.74
CA LEU A 87 18.17 -0.71 7.88
C LEU A 87 19.34 -1.51 7.30
N LYS A 88 19.18 -2.84 7.11
CA LYS A 88 20.17 -3.66 6.39
C LYS A 88 20.19 -3.41 4.88
N LEU A 89 19.19 -2.71 4.34
CA LEU A 89 19.04 -2.48 2.91
C LEU A 89 19.24 -1.02 2.51
N VAL A 90 18.81 -0.08 3.34
CA VAL A 90 18.87 1.36 3.07
C VAL A 90 19.14 2.14 4.35
N ASP A 91 19.69 3.35 4.20
CA ASP A 91 19.87 4.29 5.29
C ASP A 91 18.52 4.79 5.84
N GLU A 92 18.51 5.20 7.10
CA GLU A 92 17.31 5.68 7.77
C GLU A 92 16.68 6.91 7.08
N SER A 93 17.47 7.71 6.39
CA SER A 93 17.00 8.85 5.60
C SER A 93 16.15 8.46 4.38
N LYS A 94 16.13 7.20 3.98
CA LYS A 94 15.44 6.69 2.79
C LYS A 94 14.06 6.10 3.08
N PHE A 95 13.68 5.99 4.33
CA PHE A 95 12.37 5.47 4.68
C PHE A 95 11.78 6.13 5.91
N THR A 96 10.46 6.11 6.00
CA THR A 96 9.69 6.45 7.18
C THR A 96 8.80 5.28 7.54
N LEU A 97 8.93 4.78 8.77
CA LEU A 97 8.10 3.71 9.29
C LEU A 97 7.24 4.26 10.42
N VAL A 98 5.94 4.32 10.20
CA VAL A 98 4.96 4.88 11.15
C VAL A 98 4.27 3.74 11.87
N LYS A 99 4.36 3.73 13.21
CA LYS A 99 3.65 2.79 14.07
C LYS A 99 2.35 3.41 14.55
N GLY A 100 1.23 2.72 14.36
CA GLY A 100 -0.09 3.08 14.89
C GLY A 100 -1.22 2.54 14.02
N PHE A 101 -2.42 2.45 14.60
CA PHE A 101 -3.62 2.15 13.84
C PHE A 101 -3.89 3.28 12.83
N PHE A 102 -4.46 2.97 11.69
CA PHE A 102 -4.63 3.93 10.59
C PHE A 102 -5.58 5.07 10.95
N GLU A 103 -6.55 4.83 11.82
CA GLU A 103 -7.46 5.84 12.35
C GLU A 103 -6.72 6.98 13.06
N ASP A 104 -5.60 6.67 13.71
CA ASP A 104 -4.80 7.62 14.48
C ASP A 104 -3.59 8.14 13.69
N SER A 105 -2.90 7.23 12.97
CA SER A 105 -1.62 7.52 12.32
C SER A 105 -1.76 8.22 10.95
N LEU A 106 -2.92 8.14 10.30
CA LEU A 106 -3.23 8.76 9.01
C LEU A 106 -4.11 10.02 9.15
N SER A 107 -3.90 10.81 10.21
CA SER A 107 -4.72 11.97 10.55
C SER A 107 -4.59 13.16 9.59
N SER A 108 -3.48 13.29 8.88
CA SER A 108 -3.25 14.34 7.89
C SER A 108 -3.16 13.75 6.48
N MET A 109 -3.59 14.52 5.48
CA MET A 109 -3.46 14.08 4.08
C MET A 109 -2.00 14.04 3.65
N CYS A 110 -1.64 13.02 2.87
CA CYS A 110 -0.31 12.90 2.29
C CYS A 110 -0.09 13.92 1.17
N THR A 111 0.99 14.67 1.25
CA THR A 111 1.37 15.68 0.22
C THR A 111 2.43 15.16 -0.76
N ASN A 112 3.13 14.09 -0.42
CA ASN A 112 4.10 13.46 -1.32
C ASN A 112 3.37 12.77 -2.48
N LYS A 113 3.90 12.92 -3.70
CA LYS A 113 3.34 12.19 -4.84
C LYS A 113 3.62 10.69 -4.74
N ALA A 114 2.60 9.89 -4.99
CA ALA A 114 2.71 8.44 -4.99
C ALA A 114 3.08 7.93 -6.38
N ARG A 115 4.18 7.18 -6.46
CA ARG A 115 4.57 6.41 -7.63
C ARG A 115 3.97 5.01 -7.59
N ILE A 116 4.16 4.33 -6.46
CA ILE A 116 3.64 2.98 -6.21
C ILE A 116 3.03 2.95 -4.81
N VAL A 117 1.86 2.35 -4.71
CA VAL A 117 1.17 2.10 -3.45
C VAL A 117 0.93 0.60 -3.29
N PHE A 118 1.19 0.06 -2.12
CA PHE A 118 0.80 -1.29 -1.74
C PHE A 118 -0.15 -1.22 -0.54
N ILE A 119 -1.37 -1.71 -0.71
CA ILE A 119 -2.38 -1.82 0.34
C ILE A 119 -2.56 -3.30 0.65
N ASP A 120 -2.03 -3.70 1.79
CA ASP A 120 -2.05 -5.06 2.36
C ASP A 120 -2.59 -4.94 3.80
N SER A 121 -3.83 -4.49 3.89
CA SER A 121 -4.48 -4.13 5.15
C SER A 121 -5.75 -4.93 5.44
N ASP A 122 -6.03 -5.92 4.61
CA ASP A 122 -7.06 -6.97 4.76
C ASP A 122 -8.51 -6.47 4.86
N THR A 123 -8.74 -5.37 5.58
CA THR A 123 -10.08 -4.92 5.97
C THR A 123 -10.57 -3.72 5.15
N TYR A 124 -11.90 -3.56 5.10
CA TYR A 124 -12.53 -2.41 4.44
C TYR A 124 -12.14 -1.09 5.11
N ASN A 125 -12.20 -1.01 6.45
CA ASN A 125 -11.94 0.24 7.15
C ASN A 125 -10.47 0.67 7.01
N SER A 126 -9.54 -0.26 7.13
CA SER A 126 -8.11 0.03 6.96
C SER A 126 -7.77 0.46 5.53
N ALA A 127 -8.28 -0.25 4.52
CA ALA A 127 -8.08 0.12 3.11
C ALA A 127 -8.71 1.48 2.79
N LYS A 128 -9.89 1.79 3.35
CA LYS A 128 -10.56 3.09 3.21
C LYS A 128 -9.75 4.22 3.83
N ALA A 129 -9.19 4.02 5.02
CA ALA A 129 -8.31 5.01 5.67
C ALA A 129 -7.07 5.29 4.81
N ALA A 130 -6.39 4.24 4.32
CA ALA A 130 -5.23 4.35 3.45
C ALA A 130 -5.52 5.10 2.15
N LEU A 131 -6.62 4.76 1.45
CA LEU A 131 -7.03 5.41 0.21
C LEU A 131 -7.39 6.88 0.42
N ASN A 132 -8.10 7.22 1.50
CA ASN A 132 -8.44 8.60 1.83
C ASN A 132 -7.18 9.44 2.14
N PHE A 133 -6.24 8.88 2.91
CA PHE A 133 -4.95 9.51 3.20
C PHE A 133 -4.18 9.82 1.90
N LEU A 134 -4.20 8.92 0.94
CA LEU A 134 -3.48 9.04 -0.32
C LEU A 134 -4.18 9.91 -1.36
N LYS A 135 -5.39 10.38 -1.13
CA LYS A 135 -6.21 11.07 -2.15
C LYS A 135 -5.45 12.17 -2.90
N GLN A 136 -4.63 12.96 -2.21
CA GLN A 136 -3.84 14.05 -2.82
C GLN A 136 -2.47 13.59 -3.34
N ALA A 137 -2.00 12.44 -2.87
CA ALA A 137 -0.74 11.83 -3.30
C ALA A 137 -0.88 11.13 -4.67
N ILE A 138 -2.05 10.55 -4.93
CA ILE A 138 -2.33 9.80 -6.16
C ILE A 138 -2.31 10.75 -7.36
N GLN A 139 -1.68 10.31 -8.43
CA GLN A 139 -1.58 10.98 -9.72
C GLN A 139 -1.86 9.98 -10.86
N GLU A 140 -2.13 10.48 -12.05
CA GLU A 140 -2.22 9.60 -13.23
C GLU A 140 -0.92 8.83 -13.42
N GLY A 141 -1.04 7.53 -13.69
CA GLY A 141 0.09 6.61 -13.75
C GLY A 141 0.50 5.98 -12.42
N THR A 142 0.03 6.47 -11.26
CA THR A 142 0.27 5.77 -9.97
C THR A 142 -0.20 4.32 -10.07
N ILE A 143 0.67 3.38 -9.69
CA ILE A 143 0.33 1.95 -9.64
C ILE A 143 -0.06 1.59 -8.22
N ILE A 144 -1.26 1.05 -8.04
CA ILE A 144 -1.79 0.61 -6.76
C ILE A 144 -1.89 -0.91 -6.77
N ILE A 145 -1.22 -1.54 -5.83
CA ILE A 145 -1.24 -2.98 -5.59
C ILE A 145 -2.18 -3.20 -4.40
N LEU A 146 -3.24 -3.96 -4.61
CA LEU A 146 -4.29 -4.25 -3.65
C LEU A 146 -4.21 -5.73 -3.29
N ASP A 147 -3.71 -6.05 -2.10
CA ASP A 147 -3.76 -7.43 -1.62
C ASP A 147 -5.17 -7.75 -1.13
N ASP A 148 -5.49 -9.03 -1.01
CA ASP A 148 -6.81 -9.52 -0.57
C ASP A 148 -8.03 -8.91 -1.30
N PHE A 149 -7.83 -8.40 -2.52
CA PHE A 149 -8.89 -7.72 -3.29
C PHE A 149 -10.12 -8.61 -3.51
N PHE A 150 -9.92 -9.91 -3.68
CA PHE A 150 -11.00 -10.88 -3.89
C PHE A 150 -11.45 -11.59 -2.61
N SER A 151 -10.96 -11.19 -1.44
CA SER A 151 -11.45 -11.66 -0.14
C SER A 151 -12.96 -11.38 0.04
N TYR A 152 -13.55 -11.87 1.12
CA TYR A 152 -14.99 -11.74 1.39
C TYR A 152 -15.88 -12.30 0.26
N ARG A 153 -15.45 -13.43 -0.35
CA ARG A 153 -16.15 -14.10 -1.48
C ARG A 153 -16.28 -13.21 -2.71
N GLY A 154 -15.30 -12.33 -2.97
CA GLY A 154 -15.34 -11.39 -4.08
C GLY A 154 -16.36 -10.26 -3.94
N SER A 155 -16.76 -9.91 -2.71
CA SER A 155 -17.76 -8.87 -2.44
C SER A 155 -17.31 -7.51 -3.00
N LEU A 156 -18.22 -6.80 -3.66
CA LEU A 156 -18.00 -5.44 -4.15
C LEU A 156 -18.15 -4.36 -3.08
N THR A 157 -18.59 -4.73 -1.86
CA THR A 157 -18.92 -3.79 -0.78
C THR A 157 -18.16 -4.05 0.51
N LYS A 158 -17.33 -5.10 0.56
CA LYS A 158 -16.54 -5.49 1.74
C LYS A 158 -15.06 -5.55 1.40
N GLY A 159 -14.22 -5.55 2.44
CA GLY A 159 -12.78 -5.67 2.33
C GLY A 159 -12.14 -4.59 1.46
N VAL A 160 -10.96 -4.87 0.95
CA VAL A 160 -10.17 -3.96 0.12
C VAL A 160 -10.91 -3.56 -1.15
N ALA A 161 -11.62 -4.48 -1.80
CA ALA A 161 -12.43 -4.18 -2.99
C ALA A 161 -13.53 -3.17 -2.70
N GLY A 162 -14.31 -3.36 -1.63
CA GLY A 162 -15.39 -2.44 -1.25
C GLY A 162 -14.88 -1.03 -0.99
N ALA A 163 -13.78 -0.89 -0.24
CA ALA A 163 -13.13 0.39 0.00
C ALA A 163 -12.65 1.06 -1.30
N THR A 164 -12.07 0.27 -2.20
CA THR A 164 -11.58 0.76 -3.50
C THR A 164 -12.71 1.29 -4.39
N TYR A 165 -13.81 0.54 -4.53
CA TYR A 165 -14.97 0.97 -5.32
C TYR A 165 -15.65 2.20 -4.72
N GLU A 166 -15.77 2.26 -3.38
CA GLU A 166 -16.30 3.45 -2.71
C GLU A 166 -15.42 4.68 -2.94
N PHE A 167 -14.10 4.53 -2.84
CA PHE A 167 -13.14 5.60 -3.09
C PHE A 167 -13.25 6.14 -4.52
N MET A 168 -13.26 5.27 -5.53
CA MET A 168 -13.43 5.65 -6.93
C MET A 168 -14.73 6.45 -7.15
N LYS A 169 -15.84 5.96 -6.59
CA LYS A 169 -17.15 6.62 -6.71
C LYS A 169 -17.18 8.00 -6.06
N LYS A 170 -16.53 8.17 -4.90
CA LYS A 170 -16.53 9.44 -4.15
C LYS A 170 -15.57 10.48 -4.70
N THR A 171 -14.50 10.04 -5.37
CA THR A 171 -13.44 10.93 -5.83
C THR A 171 -13.46 11.18 -7.34
N ASN A 172 -14.25 10.41 -8.10
CA ASN A 172 -14.21 10.31 -9.56
C ASN A 172 -12.83 9.89 -10.13
N ILE A 173 -11.89 9.46 -9.28
CA ILE A 173 -10.62 8.87 -9.72
C ILE A 173 -10.92 7.52 -10.37
N GLN A 174 -10.33 7.29 -11.55
CA GLN A 174 -10.54 6.06 -12.30
C GLN A 174 -9.32 5.16 -12.26
N PHE A 175 -9.54 3.90 -11.96
CA PHE A 175 -8.55 2.85 -12.01
C PHE A 175 -8.79 1.92 -13.19
N ARG A 176 -7.71 1.53 -13.85
CA ARG A 176 -7.74 0.44 -14.85
C ARG A 176 -6.96 -0.75 -14.31
N GLU A 177 -7.47 -1.94 -14.54
CA GLU A 177 -6.76 -3.17 -14.19
C GLU A 177 -5.49 -3.32 -15.01
N LEU A 178 -4.38 -3.59 -14.34
CA LEU A 178 -3.09 -3.86 -14.94
C LEU A 178 -2.75 -5.35 -14.90
N ALA A 179 -3.01 -6.00 -13.76
CA ALA A 179 -2.79 -7.43 -13.55
C ALA A 179 -3.52 -7.94 -12.30
N SER A 180 -3.66 -9.25 -12.21
CA SER A 180 -3.94 -9.96 -10.95
C SER A 180 -2.70 -10.74 -10.53
N TYR A 181 -2.55 -11.01 -9.21
CA TYR A 181 -1.41 -11.76 -8.69
C TYR A 181 -1.79 -12.58 -7.45
N GLY A 182 -0.92 -13.53 -7.09
CA GLY A 182 -1.14 -14.39 -5.92
C GLY A 182 -2.46 -15.14 -5.99
N MET A 183 -3.10 -15.31 -4.85
CA MET A 183 -4.39 -15.99 -4.74
C MET A 183 -5.58 -15.02 -4.71
N GLY A 184 -5.36 -13.72 -4.57
CA GLY A 184 -6.47 -12.77 -4.41
C GLY A 184 -6.10 -11.30 -4.62
N GLY A 185 -4.87 -11.01 -5.05
CA GLY A 185 -4.41 -9.65 -5.23
C GLY A 185 -4.71 -9.08 -6.62
N LYS A 186 -4.88 -7.77 -6.68
CA LYS A 186 -5.12 -6.99 -7.91
C LYS A 186 -4.14 -5.83 -8.01
N VAL A 187 -3.65 -5.57 -9.21
CA VAL A 187 -2.85 -4.39 -9.52
C VAL A 187 -3.65 -3.50 -10.46
N VAL A 188 -3.77 -2.24 -10.09
CA VAL A 188 -4.44 -1.23 -10.90
C VAL A 188 -3.50 -0.05 -11.19
N ILE A 189 -3.77 0.68 -12.26
CA ILE A 189 -3.13 1.93 -12.59
C ILE A 189 -4.16 3.05 -12.56
N VAL A 190 -3.81 4.18 -12.01
CA VAL A 190 -4.64 5.39 -12.00
C VAL A 190 -4.66 5.95 -13.41
N SER A 191 -5.82 5.95 -14.05
CA SER A 191 -5.98 6.38 -15.44
C SER A 191 -6.61 7.76 -15.58
N LYS A 192 -7.22 8.28 -14.51
CA LYS A 192 -7.81 9.62 -14.46
C LYS A 192 -7.92 10.10 -13.02
N ILE A 193 -7.57 11.36 -12.80
CA ILE A 193 -7.85 12.09 -11.57
C ILE A 193 -9.20 12.79 -11.69
N GLY A 194 -9.99 12.78 -10.61
CA GLY A 194 -11.32 13.37 -10.56
C GLY A 194 -11.31 14.89 -10.39
#